data_bce840877c8d9100b26c492ce8245e35
#
_entry.id   bce840877c8d9100b26c492ce8245e35
#
_cell.length_a   1.000
_cell.length_b   1.000
_cell.length_c   1.000
_cell.angle_alpha   90.00
_cell.angle_beta   90.00
_cell.angle_gamma   90.00
#
_symmetry.space_group_name_H-M   'P 1'
#
loop_
_entity.id
_entity.type
_entity.pdbx_description
1 polymer ?
#
loop_
_entity_poly.entity_id
_entity_poly.type
_entity_poly.pdbx_seq_one_letter_code
_entity_poly.pdbx_strand_id
1 'polypeptide(L)'
;TGKQYPESVEELLSETVLKHTNGYEAKFHGAGREDIDVRMLGTGRPFVLEIKEPKIRKIDLEKIEEEVAEVAKGKTEYLNLKFTERKRKAEIKVSSPDTYKVYRALVKCEDDIKEDDLEKLQSLHMIQQRTPIRVSHRRADKIREKEVKNIEAKFIDSKTFEMIIKTEGGLYIKE
;
A
#
# COMPACT_ATOMS: atom_id res chain seq x y z
N THR A 1 18.80 -7.31 15.56
CA THR A 1 18.35 -6.15 14.77
C THR A 1 16.95 -5.81 15.23
N GLY A 2 16.82 -4.74 16.05
CA GLY A 2 15.53 -4.30 16.59
C GLY A 2 14.56 -3.89 15.49
N LYS A 3 13.23 -4.01 15.77
CA LYS A 3 12.20 -3.48 14.88
C LYS A 3 12.42 -1.97 14.71
N GLN A 4 12.40 -1.50 13.46
CA GLN A 4 12.51 -0.08 13.16
C GLN A 4 11.25 0.69 13.60
N TYR A 5 10.11 -0.01 13.68
CA TYR A 5 8.81 0.53 14.09
C TYR A 5 8.10 -0.45 15.03
N PRO A 6 7.37 0.06 16.04
CA PRO A 6 6.81 -0.78 17.09
C PRO A 6 5.69 -1.70 16.63
N GLU A 7 4.92 -1.30 15.59
CA GLU A 7 3.72 -2.02 15.13
C GLU A 7 3.58 -1.94 13.61
N SER A 8 2.97 -2.97 13.04
CA SER A 8 2.62 -3.02 11.63
C SER A 8 1.13 -3.32 11.44
N VAL A 9 0.61 -3.02 10.24
CA VAL A 9 -0.77 -3.39 9.85
C VAL A 9 -1.03 -4.88 10.04
N GLU A 10 -0.06 -5.73 9.71
CA GLU A 10 -0.15 -7.18 9.89
C GLU A 10 -0.23 -7.56 11.36
N GLU A 11 0.62 -7.02 12.21
CA GLU A 11 0.71 -7.38 13.63
C GLU A 11 -0.55 -7.03 14.39
N LEU A 12 -1.10 -5.82 14.20
CA LEU A 12 -2.31 -5.37 14.87
C LEU A 12 -3.51 -6.31 14.63
N LEU A 13 -3.70 -6.74 13.38
CA LEU A 13 -4.77 -7.68 13.03
C LEU A 13 -4.46 -9.11 13.48
N SER A 14 -3.23 -9.56 13.21
CA SER A 14 -2.82 -10.95 13.47
C SER A 14 -2.92 -11.34 14.93
N GLU A 15 -2.51 -10.47 15.84
CA GLU A 15 -2.59 -10.73 17.29
C GLU A 15 -4.03 -10.95 17.74
N THR A 16 -4.96 -10.12 17.29
CA THR A 16 -6.39 -10.25 17.63
C THR A 16 -6.96 -11.55 17.07
N VAL A 17 -6.72 -11.87 15.80
CA VAL A 17 -7.27 -13.06 15.16
C VAL A 17 -6.66 -14.35 15.73
N LEU A 18 -5.37 -14.37 16.05
CA LEU A 18 -4.71 -15.51 16.69
C LEU A 18 -5.30 -15.84 18.07
N LYS A 19 -5.67 -14.82 18.86
CA LYS A 19 -6.36 -15.01 20.15
C LYS A 19 -7.70 -15.74 19.98
N HIS A 20 -8.48 -15.39 18.96
CA HIS A 20 -9.79 -16.02 18.70
C HIS A 20 -9.69 -17.40 18.09
N THR A 21 -8.65 -17.70 17.33
CA THR A 21 -8.50 -18.95 16.59
C THR A 21 -7.61 -19.99 17.29
N ASN A 22 -6.83 -19.56 18.29
CA ASN A 22 -5.74 -20.37 18.85
C ASN A 22 -4.85 -20.99 17.78
N GLY A 23 -4.59 -20.23 16.71
CA GLY A 23 -3.74 -20.65 15.61
C GLY A 23 -2.24 -20.55 15.97
N TYR A 24 -1.44 -21.27 15.19
CA TYR A 24 0.02 -21.29 15.38
C TYR A 24 0.69 -20.03 14.80
N GLU A 25 0.29 -19.62 13.62
CA GLU A 25 0.89 -18.51 12.89
C GLU A 25 -0.14 -17.79 12.02
N ALA A 26 -0.02 -16.49 11.90
CA ALA A 26 -0.76 -15.69 10.92
C ALA A 26 0.16 -15.27 9.78
N LYS A 27 -0.34 -15.29 8.54
CA LYS A 27 0.34 -14.76 7.35
C LYS A 27 -0.53 -13.75 6.63
N PHE A 28 -0.01 -12.55 6.48
CA PHE A 28 -0.69 -11.46 5.79
C PHE A 28 -0.30 -11.42 4.31
N HIS A 29 -1.31 -11.48 3.44
CA HIS A 29 -1.17 -11.39 2.00
C HIS A 29 -1.88 -10.13 1.51
N GLY A 30 -1.14 -9.07 1.24
CA GLY A 30 -1.66 -7.79 0.76
C GLY A 30 -1.49 -7.58 -0.73
N ALA A 31 -2.38 -6.81 -1.33
CA ALA A 31 -2.27 -6.32 -2.71
C ALA A 31 -1.42 -5.05 -2.76
N GLY A 32 -0.12 -5.18 -2.61
CA GLY A 32 0.84 -4.08 -2.56
C GLY A 32 1.25 -3.70 -1.14
N ARG A 33 2.07 -2.68 -1.04
CA ARG A 33 2.63 -2.17 0.22
C ARG A 33 2.93 -0.69 0.11
N GLU A 34 2.67 0.05 1.19
CA GLU A 34 3.06 1.44 1.34
C GLU A 34 4.44 1.56 1.98
N ASP A 35 5.11 2.67 1.67
CA ASP A 35 6.23 3.14 2.47
C ASP A 35 5.70 3.84 3.74
N ILE A 36 6.56 3.98 4.73
CA ILE A 36 6.17 4.46 6.06
C ILE A 36 5.63 5.89 6.09
N ASP A 37 6.09 6.72 5.17
CA ASP A 37 5.70 8.11 5.03
C ASP A 37 4.53 8.32 4.05
N VAL A 38 3.92 7.22 3.60
CA VAL A 38 2.73 7.25 2.74
C VAL A 38 1.51 6.88 3.56
N ARG A 39 0.57 7.81 3.64
CA ARG A 39 -0.73 7.58 4.25
C ARG A 39 -1.70 7.04 3.21
N MET A 40 -2.32 5.90 3.50
CA MET A 40 -3.39 5.37 2.68
C MET A 40 -4.69 6.07 3.01
N LEU A 41 -5.26 6.73 2.00
CA LEU A 41 -6.58 7.35 2.04
C LEU A 41 -7.52 6.61 1.06
N GLY A 42 -8.83 6.81 1.16
CA GLY A 42 -9.80 6.22 0.25
C GLY A 42 -10.23 4.81 0.67
N THR A 43 -10.43 3.92 -0.29
CA THR A 43 -11.07 2.61 -0.08
C THR A 43 -10.18 1.52 0.51
N GLY A 44 -8.92 1.81 0.72
CA GLY A 44 -7.94 0.85 1.25
C GLY A 44 -7.46 -0.15 0.20
N ARG A 45 -6.75 -1.19 0.67
CA ARG A 45 -6.23 -2.29 -0.15
C ARG A 45 -6.84 -3.63 0.27
N PRO A 46 -7.15 -4.51 -0.67
CA PRO A 46 -7.56 -5.86 -0.33
C PRO A 46 -6.39 -6.65 0.27
N PHE A 47 -6.72 -7.49 1.24
CA PHE A 47 -5.78 -8.42 1.85
C PHE A 47 -6.45 -9.75 2.18
N VAL A 48 -5.64 -10.77 2.40
CA VAL A 48 -6.06 -12.04 2.99
C VAL A 48 -5.17 -12.33 4.19
N LEU A 49 -5.77 -12.61 5.34
CA LEU A 49 -5.07 -13.13 6.50
C LEU A 49 -5.27 -14.66 6.56
N GLU A 50 -4.17 -15.39 6.46
CA GLU A 50 -4.14 -16.84 6.58
C GLU A 50 -3.73 -17.22 8.00
N ILE A 51 -4.55 -18.01 8.67
CA ILE A 51 -4.21 -18.58 9.97
C ILE A 51 -3.81 -20.04 9.79
N LYS A 52 -2.63 -20.39 10.25
CA LYS A 52 -2.12 -21.75 10.23
C LYS A 52 -2.54 -22.51 11.49
N GLU A 53 -2.93 -23.75 11.30
CA GLU A 53 -3.29 -24.67 12.38
C GLU A 53 -4.28 -24.06 13.39
N PRO A 54 -5.40 -23.45 12.95
CA PRO A 54 -6.37 -22.90 13.87
C PRO A 54 -7.06 -24.03 14.63
N LYS A 55 -7.16 -23.89 15.95
CA LYS A 55 -7.92 -24.81 16.80
C LYS A 55 -9.41 -24.47 16.80
N ILE A 56 -9.72 -23.20 16.64
CA ILE A 56 -11.08 -22.66 16.55
C ILE A 56 -11.27 -22.05 15.17
N ARG A 57 -12.22 -22.58 14.39
CA ARG A 57 -12.51 -22.10 13.02
C ARG A 57 -13.79 -21.27 12.94
N LYS A 58 -14.73 -21.49 13.86
CA LYS A 58 -15.93 -20.66 13.98
C LYS A 58 -15.61 -19.48 14.88
N ILE A 59 -15.38 -18.32 14.25
CA ILE A 59 -15.09 -17.07 14.94
C ILE A 59 -16.10 -16.02 14.50
N ASP A 60 -16.40 -15.10 15.40
CA ASP A 60 -17.27 -13.95 15.14
C ASP A 60 -16.43 -12.81 14.53
N LEU A 61 -16.60 -12.61 13.22
CA LEU A 61 -15.85 -11.59 12.49
C LEU A 61 -16.25 -10.16 12.88
N GLU A 62 -17.52 -9.92 13.23
CA GLU A 62 -17.99 -8.60 13.70
C GLU A 62 -17.30 -8.24 15.02
N LYS A 63 -17.24 -9.19 15.93
CA LYS A 63 -16.52 -8.99 17.20
C LYS A 63 -15.03 -8.75 16.99
N ILE A 64 -14.40 -9.45 16.04
CA ILE A 64 -13.00 -9.22 15.68
C ILE A 64 -12.81 -7.82 15.08
N GLU A 65 -13.70 -7.38 14.20
CA GLU A 65 -13.65 -6.02 13.65
C GLU A 65 -13.73 -4.95 14.75
N GLU A 66 -14.63 -5.13 15.72
CA GLU A 66 -14.75 -4.22 16.88
C GLU A 66 -13.48 -4.22 17.73
N GLU A 67 -12.96 -5.38 18.10
CA GLU A 67 -11.75 -5.49 18.92
C GLU A 67 -10.52 -4.89 18.23
N VAL A 68 -10.33 -5.17 16.93
CA VAL A 68 -9.19 -4.64 16.18
C VAL A 68 -9.34 -3.14 15.94
N ALA A 69 -10.55 -2.62 15.78
CA ALA A 69 -10.80 -1.19 15.66
C ALA A 69 -10.35 -0.42 16.91
N GLU A 70 -10.54 -0.98 18.10
CA GLU A 70 -10.06 -0.38 19.34
C GLU A 70 -8.52 -0.40 19.44
N VAL A 71 -7.90 -1.55 19.15
CA VAL A 71 -6.42 -1.70 19.21
C VAL A 71 -5.73 -0.85 18.15
N ALA A 72 -6.30 -0.75 16.96
CA ALA A 72 -5.74 -0.05 15.81
C ALA A 72 -6.17 1.41 15.70
N LYS A 73 -6.95 1.93 16.64
CA LYS A 73 -7.52 3.28 16.61
C LYS A 73 -6.48 4.36 16.35
N GLY A 74 -6.73 5.17 15.32
CA GLY A 74 -5.81 6.23 14.89
C GLY A 74 -4.59 5.77 14.08
N LYS A 75 -4.43 4.46 13.84
CA LYS A 75 -3.30 3.87 13.11
C LYS A 75 -3.73 3.26 11.78
N THR A 76 -4.71 2.36 11.80
CA THR A 76 -5.24 1.67 10.63
C THR A 76 -6.69 1.23 10.86
N GLU A 77 -7.38 0.91 9.76
CA GLU A 77 -8.74 0.38 9.76
C GLU A 77 -8.77 -0.93 8.97
N TYR A 78 -9.56 -1.89 9.43
CA TYR A 78 -9.81 -3.16 8.75
C TYR A 78 -11.30 -3.26 8.51
N LEU A 79 -11.70 -3.39 7.25
CA LEU A 79 -13.09 -3.27 6.83
C LEU A 79 -13.54 -4.54 6.09
N ASN A 80 -14.82 -4.89 6.29
CA ASN A 80 -15.46 -5.96 5.54
C ASN A 80 -14.75 -7.31 5.67
N LEU A 81 -14.38 -7.72 6.88
CA LEU A 81 -13.79 -9.03 7.13
C LEU A 81 -14.79 -10.12 6.77
N LYS A 82 -14.35 -11.10 6.02
CA LYS A 82 -15.16 -12.26 5.64
C LYS A 82 -14.30 -13.51 5.45
N PHE A 83 -14.90 -14.67 5.66
CA PHE A 83 -14.24 -15.92 5.30
C PHE A 83 -14.06 -16.02 3.78
N THR A 84 -12.93 -16.60 3.38
CA THR A 84 -12.62 -16.78 1.98
C THR A 84 -11.84 -18.09 1.74
N GLU A 85 -11.69 -18.46 0.48
CA GLU A 85 -10.96 -19.66 0.07
C GLU A 85 -9.46 -19.39 -0.07
N ARG A 86 -8.66 -20.46 0.06
CA ARG A 86 -7.20 -20.42 -0.06
C ARG A 86 -6.70 -19.78 -1.36
N LYS A 87 -7.41 -19.98 -2.48
CA LYS A 87 -7.04 -19.42 -3.78
C LYS A 87 -7.05 -17.88 -3.80
N ARG A 88 -7.87 -17.24 -2.94
CA ARG A 88 -8.01 -15.78 -2.93
C ARG A 88 -6.68 -15.05 -2.68
N LYS A 89 -5.78 -15.62 -1.87
CA LYS A 89 -4.46 -15.03 -1.62
C LYS A 89 -3.57 -14.93 -2.86
N ALA A 90 -3.71 -15.85 -3.81
CA ALA A 90 -3.02 -15.79 -5.09
C ALA A 90 -3.69 -14.78 -6.03
N GLU A 91 -5.02 -14.78 -6.09
CA GLU A 91 -5.80 -13.89 -6.94
C GLU A 91 -5.50 -12.41 -6.66
N ILE A 92 -5.47 -11.99 -5.39
CA ILE A 92 -5.17 -10.58 -5.04
C ILE A 92 -3.75 -10.16 -5.40
N LYS A 93 -2.79 -11.08 -5.45
CA LYS A 93 -1.41 -10.81 -5.87
C LYS A 93 -1.29 -10.70 -7.38
N VAL A 94 -2.00 -11.55 -8.11
CA VAL A 94 -1.99 -11.55 -9.59
C VAL A 94 -2.70 -10.32 -10.13
N SER A 95 -3.83 -9.92 -9.57
CA SER A 95 -4.60 -8.75 -10.03
C SER A 95 -3.99 -7.40 -9.62
N SER A 96 -3.05 -7.38 -8.69
CA SER A 96 -2.46 -6.12 -8.19
C SER A 96 -1.72 -5.29 -9.24
N PRO A 97 -0.99 -5.86 -10.22
CA PRO A 97 -0.38 -5.09 -11.31
C PRO A 97 -1.38 -4.43 -12.25
N ASP A 98 -2.54 -5.04 -12.45
CA ASP A 98 -3.58 -4.57 -13.39
C ASP A 98 -4.47 -3.47 -12.79
N THR A 99 -4.25 -3.12 -11.53
CA THR A 99 -5.00 -2.06 -10.85
C THR A 99 -4.27 -0.74 -10.91
N TYR A 100 -5.01 0.33 -11.21
CA TYR A 100 -4.48 1.68 -11.12
C TYR A 100 -4.49 2.18 -9.69
N LYS A 101 -3.51 3.01 -9.37
CA LYS A 101 -3.37 3.66 -8.06
C LYS A 101 -3.26 5.15 -8.24
N VAL A 102 -3.88 5.89 -7.33
CA VAL A 102 -3.84 7.34 -7.32
C VAL A 102 -3.04 7.80 -6.11
N TYR A 103 -2.09 8.68 -6.35
CA TYR A 103 -1.25 9.28 -5.32
C TYR A 103 -1.39 10.79 -5.36
N ARG A 104 -1.42 11.39 -4.18
CA ARG A 104 -1.26 12.82 -3.98
C ARG A 104 0.08 13.07 -3.31
N ALA A 105 0.92 13.88 -3.92
CA ALA A 105 2.25 14.20 -3.41
C ALA A 105 2.47 15.71 -3.37
N LEU A 106 3.08 16.17 -2.29
CA LEU A 106 3.67 17.50 -2.21
C LEU A 106 5.14 17.37 -2.60
N VAL A 107 5.52 17.98 -3.72
CA VAL A 107 6.86 17.89 -4.29
C VAL A 107 7.63 19.15 -3.98
N LYS A 108 8.81 19.01 -3.39
CA LYS A 108 9.78 20.08 -3.16
C LYS A 108 10.93 19.93 -4.13
N CYS A 109 11.24 21.01 -4.86
CA CYS A 109 12.29 21.06 -5.86
C CYS A 109 13.54 21.75 -5.30
N GLU A 110 14.71 21.30 -5.73
CA GLU A 110 15.99 21.95 -5.41
C GLU A 110 16.14 23.25 -6.22
N ASP A 111 15.78 23.20 -7.49
CA ASP A 111 15.79 24.35 -8.39
C ASP A 111 14.44 25.08 -8.43
N ASP A 112 14.47 26.33 -8.83
CA ASP A 112 13.25 27.11 -9.03
C ASP A 112 12.46 26.61 -10.24
N ILE A 113 11.16 26.45 -10.04
CA ILE A 113 10.21 26.06 -11.07
C ILE A 113 9.24 27.21 -11.38
N LYS A 114 8.71 27.18 -12.59
CA LYS A 114 7.61 28.05 -13.05
C LYS A 114 6.37 27.22 -13.28
N GLU A 115 5.22 27.85 -13.27
CA GLU A 115 3.95 27.18 -13.53
C GLU A 115 3.94 26.44 -14.88
N ASP A 116 4.51 27.04 -15.93
CA ASP A 116 4.63 26.45 -17.26
C ASP A 116 5.48 25.16 -17.29
N ASP A 117 6.40 24.98 -16.35
CA ASP A 117 7.20 23.76 -16.26
C ASP A 117 6.34 22.56 -15.88
N LEU A 118 5.23 22.76 -15.18
CA LEU A 118 4.31 21.70 -14.76
C LEU A 118 3.50 21.12 -15.93
N GLU A 119 3.32 21.89 -17.01
CA GLU A 119 2.62 21.39 -18.20
C GLU A 119 3.36 20.19 -18.84
N LYS A 120 4.68 20.14 -18.72
CA LYS A 120 5.50 19.04 -19.21
C LYS A 120 5.16 17.71 -18.52
N LEU A 121 4.74 17.75 -17.25
CA LEU A 121 4.32 16.55 -16.51
C LEU A 121 3.03 15.95 -17.07
N GLN A 122 2.12 16.76 -17.57
CA GLN A 122 0.83 16.30 -18.10
C GLN A 122 0.98 15.48 -19.40
N SER A 123 2.08 15.63 -20.11
CA SER A 123 2.40 14.86 -21.32
C SER A 123 3.04 13.49 -21.01
N LEU A 124 3.33 13.19 -19.76
CA LEU A 124 4.00 11.97 -19.36
C LEU A 124 3.01 10.80 -19.31
N HIS A 125 3.18 9.81 -20.19
CA HIS A 125 2.30 8.64 -20.27
C HIS A 125 2.98 7.33 -19.91
N MET A 126 4.31 7.28 -19.95
CA MET A 126 5.11 6.09 -19.68
C MET A 126 6.35 6.47 -18.89
N ILE A 127 6.64 5.71 -17.84
CA ILE A 127 7.85 5.89 -17.02
C ILE A 127 8.64 4.59 -17.04
N GLN A 128 9.93 4.71 -17.32
CA GLN A 128 10.91 3.63 -17.18
C GLN A 128 11.68 3.83 -15.87
N GLN A 129 11.55 2.89 -14.95
CA GLN A 129 12.24 2.94 -13.67
C GLN A 129 13.07 1.69 -13.44
N ARG A 130 14.33 1.85 -13.04
CA ARG A 130 15.13 0.78 -12.49
C ARG A 130 14.71 0.54 -11.03
N THR A 131 14.87 -0.68 -10.57
CA THR A 131 14.61 -1.03 -9.17
C THR A 131 15.41 -0.13 -8.23
N PRO A 132 14.78 0.65 -7.34
CA PRO A 132 15.48 1.54 -6.42
C PRO A 132 16.36 0.76 -5.45
N ILE A 133 17.51 1.33 -5.12
CA ILE A 133 18.49 0.73 -4.18
C ILE A 133 17.83 0.40 -2.84
N ARG A 134 16.96 1.28 -2.34
CA ARG A 134 16.24 1.10 -1.06
C ARG A 134 15.39 -0.17 -0.98
N VAL A 135 15.00 -0.76 -2.10
CA VAL A 135 14.19 -1.99 -2.16
C VAL A 135 14.92 -3.15 -2.85
N SER A 136 16.16 -2.99 -3.26
CA SER A 136 16.95 -4.01 -3.97
C SER A 136 17.13 -5.31 -3.18
N HIS A 137 17.12 -5.24 -1.85
CA HIS A 137 17.20 -6.39 -0.97
C HIS A 137 16.00 -7.35 -1.06
N ARG A 138 14.87 -6.91 -1.64
CA ARG A 138 13.61 -7.68 -1.73
C ARG A 138 12.98 -7.70 -3.14
N ARG A 139 13.61 -7.05 -4.10
CA ARG A 139 13.11 -6.93 -5.48
C ARG A 139 14.25 -7.18 -6.47
N ALA A 140 13.96 -7.95 -7.51
CA ALA A 140 14.92 -8.15 -8.59
C ALA A 140 15.27 -6.82 -9.25
N ASP A 141 16.57 -6.58 -9.47
CA ASP A 141 17.06 -5.42 -10.19
C ASP A 141 16.71 -5.54 -11.66
N LYS A 142 15.80 -4.69 -12.11
CA LYS A 142 15.40 -4.60 -13.51
C LYS A 142 14.74 -3.25 -13.82
N ILE A 143 14.78 -2.86 -15.08
CA ILE A 143 14.02 -1.72 -15.60
C ILE A 143 12.58 -2.18 -15.81
N ARG A 144 11.63 -1.38 -15.36
CA ARG A 144 10.19 -1.58 -15.55
C ARG A 144 9.61 -0.39 -16.26
N GLU A 145 8.82 -0.66 -17.26
CA GLU A 145 7.95 0.33 -17.88
C GLU A 145 6.60 0.33 -17.17
N LYS A 146 6.12 1.52 -16.81
CA LYS A 146 4.84 1.69 -16.10
C LYS A 146 4.04 2.80 -16.73
N GLU A 147 2.77 2.52 -16.99
CA GLU A 147 1.84 3.47 -17.56
C GLU A 147 1.43 4.52 -16.52
N VAL A 148 1.41 5.77 -16.97
CA VAL A 148 0.83 6.90 -16.26
C VAL A 148 -0.47 7.28 -16.96
N LYS A 149 -1.59 7.12 -16.28
CA LYS A 149 -2.92 7.41 -16.83
C LYS A 149 -3.24 8.88 -16.82
N ASN A 150 -2.87 9.57 -15.76
CA ASN A 150 -3.13 11.00 -15.61
C ASN A 150 -2.18 11.61 -14.60
N ILE A 151 -1.76 12.85 -14.87
CA ILE A 151 -1.05 13.71 -13.91
C ILE A 151 -1.73 15.06 -13.90
N GLU A 152 -2.07 15.53 -12.72
CA GLU A 152 -2.49 16.90 -12.46
C GLU A 152 -1.47 17.53 -11.51
N ALA A 153 -0.97 18.72 -11.85
CA ALA A 153 0.00 19.43 -11.04
C ALA A 153 -0.51 20.84 -10.76
N LYS A 154 -0.39 21.25 -9.50
CA LYS A 154 -0.78 22.58 -9.02
C LYS A 154 0.43 23.30 -8.47
N PHE A 155 0.79 24.41 -9.09
CA PHE A 155 1.85 25.29 -8.64
C PHE A 155 1.49 25.90 -7.28
N ILE A 156 2.45 25.91 -6.33
CA ILE A 156 2.30 26.53 -5.01
C ILE A 156 3.25 27.70 -4.90
N ASP A 157 4.54 27.48 -5.12
CA ASP A 157 5.60 28.49 -5.13
C ASP A 157 6.77 28.05 -6.01
N SER A 158 7.82 28.85 -6.13
CA SER A 158 8.99 28.55 -6.98
C SER A 158 9.75 27.28 -6.62
N LYS A 159 9.46 26.66 -5.48
CA LYS A 159 10.12 25.45 -4.99
C LYS A 159 9.16 24.30 -4.74
N THR A 160 7.84 24.52 -4.87
CA THR A 160 6.84 23.57 -4.39
C THR A 160 5.66 23.46 -5.34
N PHE A 161 5.23 22.24 -5.62
CA PHE A 161 3.96 21.97 -6.30
C PHE A 161 3.27 20.73 -5.69
N GLU A 162 1.96 20.67 -5.82
CA GLU A 162 1.17 19.49 -5.51
C GLU A 162 0.92 18.68 -6.79
N MET A 163 1.08 17.39 -6.71
CA MET A 163 0.84 16.47 -7.83
C MET A 163 -0.19 15.42 -7.44
N ILE A 164 -1.16 15.18 -8.31
CA ILE A 164 -2.04 14.01 -8.26
C ILE A 164 -1.72 13.15 -9.47
N ILE A 165 -1.27 11.93 -9.24
CA ILE A 165 -0.86 11.02 -10.30
C ILE A 165 -1.64 9.70 -10.22
N LYS A 166 -2.23 9.28 -11.34
CA LYS A 166 -2.85 7.96 -11.51
C LYS A 166 -1.97 7.08 -12.36
N THR A 167 -1.50 5.99 -11.77
CA THR A 167 -0.54 5.08 -12.40
C THR A 167 -0.96 3.63 -12.35
N GLU A 168 -0.40 2.84 -13.24
CA GLU A 168 -0.35 1.39 -13.12
C GLU A 168 0.35 0.97 -11.81
N GLY A 169 -0.04 -0.18 -11.25
CA GLY A 169 0.59 -0.70 -10.04
C GLY A 169 2.07 -1.04 -10.21
N GLY A 170 2.88 -0.74 -9.20
CA GLY A 170 4.31 -1.06 -9.16
C GLY A 170 5.24 0.06 -9.62
N LEU A 171 4.73 1.26 -9.89
CA LEU A 171 5.54 2.47 -10.04
C LEU A 171 6.06 2.92 -8.66
N TYR A 172 7.30 3.36 -8.60
CA TYR A 172 7.92 3.90 -7.40
C TYR A 172 7.76 5.41 -7.37
N ILE A 173 6.78 5.89 -6.62
CA ILE A 173 6.39 7.32 -6.62
C ILE A 173 7.46 8.25 -6.02
N LYS A 174 8.34 7.72 -5.17
CA LYS A 174 9.42 8.50 -4.54
C LYS A 174 10.66 8.66 -5.40
N GLU A 175 10.72 7.99 -6.52
CA GLU A 175 11.82 8.02 -7.49
C GLU A 175 11.37 8.78 -8.75
#